data_bf4368f48136bdffeb500dbe6339f501
#
_entry.id   bf4368f48136bdffeb500dbe6339f501
#
_cell.length_a   1.000
_cell.length_b   1.000
_cell.length_c   1.000
_cell.angle_alpha   90.00
_cell.angle_beta   90.00
_cell.angle_gamma   90.00
#
_symmetry.space_group_name_H-M   'P 1'
#
loop_
_entity.id
_entity.type
_entity.pdbx_description
1 polymer ?
#
loop_
_entity_poly.entity_id
_entity_poly.type
_entity_poly.pdbx_seq_one_letter_code
_entity_poly.pdbx_strand_id
1 'polypeptide(L)'
;AEDDFIEEGIESASSRLKPRQLKKLLSEPRSLHFIIKPTEDGQNEWSDLPPPIELRRNLHLICGRLSLHSYEEKVSTRWSDAYRNDPLAIRTISKIRNISEQYTEIYNYDYVIIDTSPSLGVLNKTIISTVDGFFIPAYPDLFSLYGIRNIGKSLKTWKKDFETLYQLISTDKRKQFPKRFVSFLGYTIYNAKKYSNKNTWNLANAHLKFANKIPGDIERFIDASLRNHITHEELARPIGDDQIMHTHNTFPALAQHYHVPMWEVPTLPNLESDDQNTVTGSSGKLRDTKACYQHFARDLLSRLTKV
;
A
#
# COMPACT_ATOMS: atom_id res chain seq x y z
N ALA A 1 -8.69 -3.49 25.76
CA ALA A 1 -9.67 -2.48 25.32
C ALA A 1 -9.85 -2.51 23.79
N GLU A 2 -8.79 -2.32 22.97
CA GLU A 2 -8.91 -2.42 21.51
C GLU A 2 -9.35 -3.81 21.07
N ASP A 3 -8.80 -4.85 21.68
CA ASP A 3 -9.16 -6.25 21.42
C ASP A 3 -10.65 -6.51 21.69
N ASP A 4 -11.19 -5.94 22.75
CA ASP A 4 -12.60 -6.10 23.12
C ASP A 4 -13.54 -5.58 22.01
N PHE A 5 -13.21 -4.42 21.40
CA PHE A 5 -13.97 -3.90 20.26
C PHE A 5 -13.89 -4.77 19.02
N ILE A 6 -12.75 -5.42 18.81
CA ILE A 6 -12.53 -6.28 17.65
C ILE A 6 -13.21 -7.64 17.83
N GLU A 7 -13.11 -8.23 19.02
CA GLU A 7 -13.62 -9.58 19.29
C GLU A 7 -15.12 -9.61 19.62
N GLU A 8 -15.59 -8.65 20.40
CA GLU A 8 -16.98 -8.63 20.89
C GLU A 8 -17.92 -7.73 20.07
N GLY A 9 -17.35 -6.83 19.25
CA GLY A 9 -18.08 -5.81 18.52
C GLY A 9 -18.33 -4.54 19.34
N ILE A 10 -18.59 -3.45 18.61
CA ILE A 10 -18.68 -2.09 19.18
C ILE A 10 -19.77 -1.97 20.25
N GLU A 11 -20.96 -2.50 19.98
CA GLU A 11 -22.10 -2.35 20.88
C GLU A 11 -21.82 -2.98 22.24
N SER A 12 -21.33 -4.23 22.25
CA SER A 12 -21.01 -4.97 23.47
C SER A 12 -19.82 -4.35 24.21
N ALA A 13 -18.77 -3.95 23.53
CA ALA A 13 -17.59 -3.33 24.13
C ALA A 13 -17.91 -1.93 24.69
N SER A 14 -18.67 -1.10 23.96
CA SER A 14 -19.07 0.24 24.39
C SER A 14 -19.96 0.22 25.63
N SER A 15 -20.82 -0.78 25.77
CA SER A 15 -21.73 -0.88 26.93
C SER A 15 -21.00 -1.06 28.26
N ARG A 16 -19.76 -1.57 28.23
CA ARG A 16 -18.93 -1.83 29.42
C ARG A 16 -17.99 -0.68 29.75
N LEU A 17 -17.73 0.24 28.82
CA LEU A 17 -16.81 1.34 28.99
C LEU A 17 -17.52 2.61 29.49
N LYS A 18 -16.92 3.26 30.48
CA LYS A 18 -17.34 4.61 30.86
C LYS A 18 -16.93 5.61 29.77
N PRO A 19 -17.69 6.72 29.56
CA PRO A 19 -17.36 7.72 28.54
C PRO A 19 -15.92 8.24 28.59
N ARG A 20 -15.36 8.39 29.80
CA ARG A 20 -13.94 8.81 29.98
C ARG A 20 -12.95 7.77 29.46
N GLN A 21 -13.25 6.49 29.60
CA GLN A 21 -12.40 5.40 29.11
C GLN A 21 -12.44 5.32 27.59
N LEU A 22 -13.62 5.48 26.99
CA LEU A 22 -13.76 5.54 25.52
C LEU A 22 -13.02 6.74 24.95
N LYS A 23 -13.15 7.92 25.58
CA LYS A 23 -12.41 9.12 25.16
C LYS A 23 -10.89 8.90 25.21
N LYS A 24 -10.39 8.27 26.28
CA LYS A 24 -8.97 7.92 26.39
C LYS A 24 -8.55 6.95 25.28
N LEU A 25 -9.37 5.95 24.99
CA LEU A 25 -9.10 4.97 23.92
C LEU A 25 -8.95 5.65 22.55
N LEU A 26 -9.83 6.61 22.24
CA LEU A 26 -9.80 7.38 20.99
C LEU A 26 -8.70 8.45 20.92
N SER A 27 -8.11 8.83 22.05
CA SER A 27 -7.02 9.82 22.09
C SER A 27 -5.62 9.22 21.93
N GLU A 28 -5.50 7.90 21.75
CA GLU A 28 -4.26 7.18 21.56
C GLU A 28 -4.24 6.52 20.16
N PRO A 29 -3.06 6.26 19.56
CA PRO A 29 -2.97 5.55 18.28
C PRO A 29 -3.65 4.18 18.34
N ARG A 30 -4.37 3.85 17.26
CA ARG A 30 -5.10 2.59 17.09
C ARG A 30 -4.81 1.94 15.75
N SER A 31 -5.08 0.64 15.67
CA SER A 31 -4.94 -0.11 14.42
C SER A 31 -6.00 0.30 13.39
N LEU A 32 -5.71 0.06 12.12
CA LEU A 32 -6.68 0.26 11.05
C LEU A 32 -7.97 -0.52 11.32
N HIS A 33 -7.87 -1.75 11.82
CA HIS A 33 -9.06 -2.57 12.10
C HIS A 33 -9.97 -1.93 13.16
N PHE A 34 -9.42 -1.38 14.23
CA PHE A 34 -10.19 -0.63 15.21
C PHE A 34 -10.92 0.58 14.58
N ILE A 35 -10.23 1.31 13.71
CA ILE A 35 -10.79 2.51 13.08
C ILE A 35 -11.97 2.16 12.16
N ILE A 36 -11.91 1.04 11.43
CA ILE A 36 -12.96 0.61 10.51
C ILE A 36 -14.06 -0.24 11.18
N LYS A 37 -13.84 -0.68 12.40
CA LYS A 37 -14.77 -1.57 13.12
C LYS A 37 -16.21 -1.08 13.15
N PRO A 38 -16.52 0.23 13.34
CA PRO A 38 -17.90 0.72 13.26
C PRO A 38 -18.58 0.40 11.92
N THR A 39 -17.84 0.52 10.82
CA THR A 39 -18.38 0.21 9.49
C THR A 39 -18.57 -1.30 9.31
N GLU A 40 -17.67 -2.12 9.84
CA GLU A 40 -17.80 -3.58 9.85
C GLU A 40 -19.06 -4.04 10.60
N ASP A 41 -19.30 -3.46 11.78
CA ASP A 41 -20.44 -3.80 12.65
C ASP A 41 -21.75 -3.09 12.21
N GLY A 42 -21.71 -2.25 11.18
CA GLY A 42 -22.87 -1.48 10.72
C GLY A 42 -23.30 -0.35 11.66
N GLN A 43 -22.38 0.07 12.55
CA GLN A 43 -22.60 1.11 13.54
C GLN A 43 -22.23 2.51 13.02
N ASN A 44 -22.53 3.53 13.81
CA ASN A 44 -22.07 4.89 13.54
C ASN A 44 -20.56 4.98 13.63
N GLU A 45 -19.96 5.75 12.75
CA GLU A 45 -18.52 5.98 12.76
C GLU A 45 -18.08 6.75 14.01
N TRP A 46 -16.78 6.64 14.33
CA TRP A 46 -16.18 7.42 15.40
C TRP A 46 -16.38 8.91 15.13
N SER A 47 -16.79 9.67 16.15
CA SER A 47 -16.88 11.15 16.05
C SER A 47 -15.51 11.79 15.79
N ASP A 48 -14.48 11.22 16.40
CA ASP A 48 -13.09 11.66 16.30
C ASP A 48 -12.24 10.45 15.91
N LEU A 49 -11.39 10.60 14.90
CA LEU A 49 -10.44 9.56 14.53
C LEU A 49 -9.28 9.49 15.53
N PRO A 50 -8.85 8.29 15.97
CA PRO A 50 -7.66 8.13 16.77
C PRO A 50 -6.43 8.70 16.07
N PRO A 51 -5.47 9.33 16.78
CA PRO A 51 -4.27 9.87 16.15
C PRO A 51 -3.44 8.74 15.53
N PRO A 52 -2.74 8.99 14.40
CA PRO A 52 -1.76 8.05 13.87
C PRO A 52 -0.50 8.07 14.73
N ILE A 53 0.36 7.07 14.59
CA ILE A 53 1.68 7.03 15.21
C ILE A 53 2.60 7.99 14.45
N GLU A 54 3.16 9.00 15.11
CA GLU A 54 4.22 9.83 14.53
C GLU A 54 5.55 9.07 14.55
N LEU A 55 6.06 8.69 13.38
CA LEU A 55 7.37 8.05 13.23
C LEU A 55 8.50 9.09 13.18
N ARG A 56 8.23 10.21 12.49
CA ARG A 56 9.09 11.39 12.39
C ARG A 56 8.28 12.56 11.83
N ARG A 57 8.86 13.75 11.86
CA ARG A 57 8.21 14.93 11.30
C ARG A 57 7.67 14.65 9.88
N ASN A 58 6.41 14.91 9.66
CA ASN A 58 5.68 14.70 8.39
C ASN A 58 5.59 13.24 7.94
N LEU A 59 5.80 12.28 8.84
CA LEU A 59 5.62 10.86 8.54
C LEU A 59 4.88 10.16 9.67
N HIS A 60 3.68 9.72 9.39
CA HIS A 60 2.82 9.02 10.33
C HIS A 60 2.45 7.62 9.84
N LEU A 61 2.09 6.75 10.75
CA LEU A 61 1.73 5.36 10.49
C LEU A 61 0.41 5.01 11.16
N ILE A 62 -0.47 4.36 10.43
CA ILE A 62 -1.59 3.59 10.96
C ILE A 62 -1.23 2.11 10.78
N CYS A 63 -1.09 1.40 11.88
CA CYS A 63 -0.71 0.00 11.85
C CYS A 63 -1.85 -0.88 11.31
N GLY A 64 -1.51 -1.82 10.45
CA GLY A 64 -2.37 -2.96 10.14
C GLY A 64 -2.49 -3.91 11.32
N ARG A 65 -3.42 -4.88 11.22
CA ARG A 65 -3.60 -5.94 12.20
C ARG A 65 -4.02 -7.22 11.51
N LEU A 66 -3.58 -8.37 12.01
CA LEU A 66 -3.93 -9.67 11.43
C LEU A 66 -5.45 -9.91 11.42
N SER A 67 -6.16 -9.43 12.44
CA SER A 67 -7.62 -9.53 12.52
C SER A 67 -8.38 -8.80 11.40
N LEU A 68 -7.70 -8.03 10.55
CA LEU A 68 -8.32 -7.37 9.39
C LEU A 68 -8.93 -8.36 8.38
N HIS A 69 -8.59 -9.65 8.47
CA HIS A 69 -9.23 -10.69 7.68
C HIS A 69 -10.75 -10.79 7.90
N SER A 70 -11.23 -10.49 9.11
CA SER A 70 -12.69 -10.48 9.38
C SER A 70 -13.40 -9.38 8.59
N TYR A 71 -12.75 -8.22 8.42
CA TYR A 71 -13.25 -7.18 7.54
C TYR A 71 -13.30 -7.62 6.08
N GLU A 72 -12.30 -8.40 5.62
CA GLU A 72 -12.29 -8.96 4.27
C GLU A 72 -13.51 -9.83 3.98
N GLU A 73 -13.95 -10.65 4.95
CA GLU A 73 -15.17 -11.46 4.84
C GLU A 73 -16.41 -10.57 4.67
N LYS A 74 -16.52 -9.49 5.44
CA LYS A 74 -17.62 -8.53 5.31
C LYS A 74 -17.61 -7.84 3.96
N VAL A 75 -16.45 -7.35 3.52
CA VAL A 75 -16.30 -6.70 2.22
C VAL A 75 -16.70 -7.63 1.08
N SER A 76 -16.41 -8.93 1.19
CA SER A 76 -16.78 -9.93 0.18
C SER A 76 -18.30 -9.97 -0.07
N THR A 77 -19.10 -9.96 0.98
CA THR A 77 -20.57 -9.91 0.85
C THR A 77 -21.05 -8.54 0.36
N ARG A 78 -20.43 -7.46 0.81
CA ARG A 78 -20.82 -6.08 0.48
C ARG A 78 -20.64 -5.73 -1.01
N TRP A 79 -19.71 -6.34 -1.73
CA TRP A 79 -19.63 -6.14 -3.17
C TRP A 79 -20.92 -6.56 -3.88
N SER A 80 -21.55 -7.65 -3.48
CA SER A 80 -22.83 -8.09 -4.03
C SER A 80 -24.00 -7.17 -3.64
N ASP A 81 -24.03 -6.69 -2.40
CA ASP A 81 -25.08 -5.80 -1.90
C ASP A 81 -24.99 -4.41 -2.52
N ALA A 82 -23.78 -3.94 -2.86
CA ALA A 82 -23.56 -2.67 -3.49
C ALA A 82 -24.26 -2.55 -4.87
N TYR A 83 -24.37 -3.64 -5.63
CA TYR A 83 -25.15 -3.65 -6.88
C TYR A 83 -26.65 -3.42 -6.66
N ARG A 84 -27.14 -3.62 -5.45
CA ARG A 84 -28.51 -3.29 -5.04
C ARG A 84 -28.63 -1.88 -4.48
N ASN A 85 -27.59 -1.07 -4.60
CA ASN A 85 -27.52 0.30 -4.09
C ASN A 85 -27.64 0.37 -2.55
N ASP A 86 -27.16 -0.67 -1.82
CA ASP A 86 -27.13 -0.69 -0.36
C ASP A 86 -26.13 0.35 0.18
N PRO A 87 -26.59 1.29 1.06
CA PRO A 87 -25.73 2.36 1.56
C PRO A 87 -24.56 1.86 2.41
N LEU A 88 -24.79 0.82 3.23
CA LEU A 88 -23.74 0.25 4.08
C LEU A 88 -22.69 -0.46 3.24
N ALA A 89 -23.09 -1.15 2.18
CA ALA A 89 -22.19 -1.80 1.27
C ALA A 89 -21.25 -0.80 0.56
N ILE A 90 -21.80 0.30 0.05
CA ILE A 90 -21.03 1.37 -0.59
C ILE A 90 -20.06 2.00 0.40
N ARG A 91 -20.52 2.32 1.63
CA ARG A 91 -19.69 2.84 2.71
C ARG A 91 -18.55 1.88 3.08
N THR A 92 -18.84 0.57 3.15
CA THR A 92 -17.83 -0.45 3.45
C THR A 92 -16.76 -0.51 2.36
N ILE A 93 -17.14 -0.53 1.08
CA ILE A 93 -16.18 -0.57 -0.03
C ILE A 93 -15.31 0.68 -0.08
N SER A 94 -15.86 1.86 0.21
CA SER A 94 -15.12 3.13 0.17
C SER A 94 -14.36 3.45 1.47
N LYS A 95 -14.51 2.64 2.52
CA LYS A 95 -14.11 3.02 3.88
C LYS A 95 -12.63 3.37 4.01
N ILE A 96 -11.73 2.56 3.43
CA ILE A 96 -10.28 2.80 3.55
C ILE A 96 -9.90 4.10 2.85
N ARG A 97 -10.48 4.39 1.66
CA ARG A 97 -10.31 5.67 0.99
C ARG A 97 -10.82 6.84 1.85
N ASN A 98 -12.03 6.74 2.35
CA ASN A 98 -12.64 7.82 3.15
C ASN A 98 -11.83 8.12 4.43
N ILE A 99 -11.28 7.09 5.08
CA ILE A 99 -10.36 7.27 6.21
C ILE A 99 -9.09 8.00 5.76
N SER A 100 -8.51 7.61 4.64
CA SER A 100 -7.32 8.27 4.09
C SER A 100 -7.58 9.75 3.81
N GLU A 101 -8.73 10.08 3.23
CA GLU A 101 -9.15 11.47 2.97
C GLU A 101 -9.34 12.26 4.27
N GLN A 102 -10.01 11.68 5.28
CA GLN A 102 -10.20 12.33 6.59
C GLN A 102 -8.86 12.60 7.30
N TYR A 103 -7.93 11.65 7.31
CA TYR A 103 -6.59 11.89 7.86
C TYR A 103 -5.80 12.93 7.07
N THR A 104 -5.97 12.95 5.75
CA THR A 104 -5.36 13.99 4.89
C THR A 104 -5.87 15.38 5.26
N GLU A 105 -7.17 15.54 5.48
CA GLU A 105 -7.75 16.81 5.92
C GLU A 105 -7.26 17.24 7.32
N ILE A 106 -7.20 16.31 8.27
CA ILE A 106 -6.79 16.60 9.67
C ILE A 106 -5.30 16.96 9.76
N TYR A 107 -4.45 16.22 9.07
CA TYR A 107 -2.98 16.32 9.20
C TYR A 107 -2.30 16.99 8.01
N ASN A 108 -3.06 17.39 6.98
CA ASN A 108 -2.57 18.03 5.75
C ASN A 108 -1.50 17.19 5.04
N TYR A 109 -1.82 15.91 4.80
CA TYR A 109 -0.92 15.01 4.06
C TYR A 109 -0.95 15.29 2.57
N ASP A 110 0.22 15.26 1.93
CA ASP A 110 0.33 15.29 0.46
C ASP A 110 0.02 13.91 -0.14
N TYR A 111 0.37 12.83 0.56
CA TYR A 111 0.26 11.45 0.08
C TYR A 111 -0.13 10.49 1.19
N VAL A 112 -0.94 9.50 0.84
CA VAL A 112 -1.23 8.33 1.66
C VAL A 112 -0.77 7.09 0.91
N ILE A 113 0.10 6.29 1.52
CA ILE A 113 0.63 5.06 0.94
C ILE A 113 0.01 3.88 1.68
N ILE A 114 -0.62 2.96 0.94
CA ILE A 114 -1.24 1.76 1.49
C ILE A 114 -0.39 0.56 1.09
N ASP A 115 0.24 -0.08 2.06
CA ASP A 115 0.94 -1.36 1.87
C ASP A 115 -0.06 -2.51 1.98
N THR A 116 -0.08 -3.39 0.98
CA THR A 116 -1.05 -4.48 0.88
C THR A 116 -0.35 -5.85 0.82
N SER A 117 -1.04 -6.89 1.27
CA SER A 117 -0.56 -8.27 1.09
C SER A 117 -0.46 -8.64 -0.40
N PRO A 118 0.45 -9.55 -0.80
CA PRO A 118 0.60 -9.98 -2.19
C PRO A 118 -0.51 -10.97 -2.60
N SER A 119 -1.77 -10.66 -2.32
CA SER A 119 -2.92 -11.51 -2.63
C SER A 119 -3.83 -10.87 -3.68
N LEU A 120 -4.67 -11.66 -4.30
CA LEU A 120 -5.75 -11.19 -5.18
C LEU A 120 -7.12 -11.30 -4.48
N GLY A 121 -7.12 -11.25 -3.14
CA GLY A 121 -8.30 -11.28 -2.31
C GLY A 121 -9.18 -10.04 -2.45
N VAL A 122 -10.34 -10.10 -1.85
CA VAL A 122 -11.36 -9.04 -2.00
C VAL A 122 -10.96 -7.75 -1.29
N LEU A 123 -10.14 -7.82 -0.24
CA LEU A 123 -9.59 -6.64 0.42
C LEU A 123 -8.69 -5.86 -0.55
N ASN A 124 -7.77 -6.54 -1.24
CA ASN A 124 -6.92 -5.93 -2.25
C ASN A 124 -7.72 -5.43 -3.46
N LYS A 125 -8.74 -6.18 -3.91
CA LYS A 125 -9.70 -5.68 -4.90
C LYS A 125 -10.26 -4.33 -4.47
N THR A 126 -10.73 -4.23 -3.23
CA THR A 126 -11.38 -3.03 -2.70
C THR A 126 -10.40 -1.86 -2.60
N ILE A 127 -9.20 -2.08 -2.06
CA ILE A 127 -8.18 -1.04 -1.95
C ILE A 127 -7.78 -0.56 -3.34
N ILE A 128 -7.36 -1.47 -4.22
CA ILE A 128 -6.89 -1.13 -5.58
C ILE A 128 -8.01 -0.46 -6.39
N SER A 129 -9.26 -0.86 -6.23
CA SER A 129 -10.37 -0.23 -6.93
C SER A 129 -10.67 1.21 -6.47
N THR A 130 -10.20 1.61 -5.31
CA THR A 130 -10.58 2.89 -4.70
C THR A 130 -9.42 3.88 -4.48
N VAL A 131 -8.16 3.48 -4.70
CA VAL A 131 -7.00 4.39 -4.67
C VAL A 131 -6.78 5.09 -6.01
N ASP A 132 -5.98 6.16 -6.02
CA ASP A 132 -5.72 6.93 -7.24
C ASP A 132 -4.71 6.24 -8.14
N GLY A 133 -3.68 5.62 -7.57
CA GLY A 133 -2.64 4.92 -8.33
C GLY A 133 -2.07 3.72 -7.60
N PHE A 134 -1.51 2.78 -8.36
CA PHE A 134 -0.75 1.65 -7.82
C PHE A 134 0.48 1.35 -8.68
N PHE A 135 1.49 0.78 -8.08
CA PHE A 135 2.66 0.24 -8.78
C PHE A 135 2.97 -1.18 -8.31
N ILE A 136 3.74 -1.91 -9.09
CA ILE A 136 4.07 -3.32 -8.81
C ILE A 136 5.54 -3.42 -8.42
N PRO A 137 5.87 -3.74 -7.16
CA PRO A 137 7.21 -4.18 -6.81
C PRO A 137 7.46 -5.56 -7.41
N ALA A 138 8.46 -5.68 -8.29
CA ALA A 138 8.79 -6.93 -8.97
C ALA A 138 10.17 -7.43 -8.58
N TYR A 139 10.24 -8.66 -8.07
CA TYR A 139 11.49 -9.41 -8.03
C TYR A 139 11.72 -10.01 -9.42
N PRO A 140 12.93 -9.92 -10.02
CA PRO A 140 13.13 -10.36 -11.39
C PRO A 140 13.24 -11.89 -11.50
N ASP A 141 12.11 -12.56 -11.39
CA ASP A 141 11.94 -14.01 -11.50
C ASP A 141 10.66 -14.41 -12.25
N LEU A 142 10.44 -15.71 -12.39
CA LEU A 142 9.27 -16.26 -13.05
C LEU A 142 7.96 -15.99 -12.28
N PHE A 143 8.01 -15.98 -10.93
CA PHE A 143 6.84 -15.78 -10.09
C PHE A 143 6.28 -14.36 -10.24
N SER A 144 7.16 -13.36 -10.30
CA SER A 144 6.74 -11.98 -10.54
C SER A 144 6.10 -11.78 -11.92
N LEU A 145 6.59 -12.46 -12.98
CA LEU A 145 5.94 -12.43 -14.28
C LEU A 145 4.52 -13.05 -14.23
N TYR A 146 4.35 -14.17 -13.55
CA TYR A 146 3.02 -14.73 -13.33
C TYR A 146 2.14 -13.82 -12.47
N GLY A 147 2.71 -13.18 -11.47
CA GLY A 147 2.03 -12.17 -10.65
C GLY A 147 1.47 -11.02 -11.49
N ILE A 148 2.28 -10.45 -12.40
CA ILE A 148 1.86 -9.40 -13.33
C ILE A 148 0.70 -9.86 -14.22
N ARG A 149 0.79 -11.08 -14.75
CA ARG A 149 -0.29 -11.66 -15.57
C ARG A 149 -1.57 -11.85 -14.80
N ASN A 150 -1.48 -12.32 -13.57
CA ASN A 150 -2.64 -12.59 -12.73
C ASN A 150 -3.29 -11.29 -12.27
N ILE A 151 -2.52 -10.31 -11.78
CA ILE A 151 -3.07 -9.00 -11.40
C ILE A 151 -3.70 -8.31 -12.61
N GLY A 152 -3.10 -8.38 -13.79
CA GLY A 152 -3.67 -7.81 -15.01
C GLY A 152 -5.05 -8.38 -15.36
N LYS A 153 -5.22 -9.71 -15.24
CA LYS A 153 -6.53 -10.37 -15.42
C LYS A 153 -7.53 -9.91 -14.35
N SER A 154 -7.11 -9.83 -13.11
CA SER A 154 -7.96 -9.38 -12.00
C SER A 154 -8.38 -7.92 -12.18
N LEU A 155 -7.46 -7.04 -12.54
CA LEU A 155 -7.76 -5.62 -12.79
C LEU A 155 -8.81 -5.43 -13.89
N LYS A 156 -8.78 -6.22 -14.94
CA LYS A 156 -9.80 -6.18 -16.01
C LYS A 156 -11.19 -6.51 -15.47
N THR A 157 -11.29 -7.51 -14.60
CA THR A 157 -12.55 -7.89 -13.94
C THR A 157 -12.98 -6.82 -12.94
N TRP A 158 -12.07 -6.38 -12.08
CA TRP A 158 -12.35 -5.39 -11.04
C TRP A 158 -12.76 -4.04 -11.62
N LYS A 159 -12.15 -3.62 -12.74
CA LYS A 159 -12.55 -2.41 -13.45
C LYS A 159 -13.98 -2.50 -13.95
N LYS A 160 -14.37 -3.64 -14.56
CA LYS A 160 -15.74 -3.86 -15.01
C LYS A 160 -16.72 -3.81 -13.84
N ASP A 161 -16.38 -4.45 -12.72
CA ASP A 161 -17.20 -4.44 -11.51
C ASP A 161 -17.37 -3.00 -10.98
N PHE A 162 -16.27 -2.26 -10.91
CA PHE A 162 -16.25 -0.86 -10.48
C PHE A 162 -17.11 0.03 -11.37
N GLU A 163 -16.93 -0.03 -12.68
CA GLU A 163 -17.67 0.78 -13.66
C GLU A 163 -19.16 0.46 -13.61
N THR A 164 -19.53 -0.82 -13.50
CA THR A 164 -20.92 -1.25 -13.36
C THR A 164 -21.53 -0.71 -12.07
N LEU A 165 -20.81 -0.86 -10.94
CA LEU A 165 -21.26 -0.34 -9.66
C LEU A 165 -21.42 1.18 -9.70
N TYR A 166 -20.45 1.91 -10.26
CA TYR A 166 -20.50 3.37 -10.35
C TYR A 166 -21.72 3.87 -11.13
N GLN A 167 -22.15 3.13 -12.15
CA GLN A 167 -23.36 3.46 -12.91
C GLN A 167 -24.65 3.21 -12.12
N LEU A 168 -24.68 2.16 -11.29
CA LEU A 168 -25.86 1.75 -10.53
C LEU A 168 -26.11 2.58 -9.28
N ILE A 169 -25.06 3.07 -8.62
CA ILE A 169 -25.20 3.85 -7.39
C ILE A 169 -25.80 5.25 -7.67
N SER A 170 -26.67 5.70 -6.76
CA SER A 170 -27.31 7.00 -6.86
C SER A 170 -26.32 8.17 -6.79
N THR A 171 -26.68 9.31 -7.36
CA THR A 171 -25.84 10.51 -7.42
C THR A 171 -25.31 10.95 -6.05
N ASP A 172 -26.12 10.87 -5.00
CA ASP A 172 -25.70 11.23 -3.65
C ASP A 172 -24.65 10.29 -3.08
N LYS A 173 -24.77 8.99 -3.34
CA LYS A 173 -23.82 7.99 -2.89
C LYS A 173 -22.51 8.03 -3.68
N ARG A 174 -22.55 8.50 -4.94
CA ARG A 174 -21.34 8.71 -5.77
C ARG A 174 -20.37 9.73 -5.14
N LYS A 175 -20.85 10.63 -4.29
CA LYS A 175 -19.99 11.58 -3.58
C LYS A 175 -18.97 10.90 -2.64
N GLN A 176 -19.32 9.72 -2.14
CA GLN A 176 -18.48 8.92 -1.24
C GLN A 176 -17.71 7.81 -1.97
N PHE A 177 -17.82 7.74 -3.29
CA PHE A 177 -17.19 6.71 -4.10
C PHE A 177 -16.24 7.35 -5.11
N PRO A 178 -15.05 6.76 -5.38
CA PRO A 178 -14.11 7.34 -6.32
C PRO A 178 -14.71 7.46 -7.72
N LYS A 179 -14.42 8.56 -8.40
CA LYS A 179 -14.99 8.87 -9.72
C LYS A 179 -14.42 7.99 -10.84
N ARG A 180 -13.24 7.44 -10.62
CA ARG A 180 -12.52 6.63 -11.61
C ARG A 180 -11.84 5.45 -10.93
N PHE A 181 -11.65 4.39 -11.69
CA PHE A 181 -10.86 3.25 -11.28
C PHE A 181 -9.38 3.62 -11.25
N VAL A 182 -8.58 2.87 -10.48
CA VAL A 182 -7.16 3.10 -10.25
C VAL A 182 -6.34 3.26 -11.52
N SER A 183 -5.29 4.08 -11.45
CA SER A 183 -4.29 4.22 -12.51
C SER A 183 -3.02 3.40 -12.19
N PHE A 184 -2.43 2.77 -13.18
CA PHE A 184 -1.17 2.03 -13.05
C PHE A 184 0.00 3.00 -13.19
N LEU A 185 0.86 3.11 -12.18
CA LEU A 185 1.99 4.04 -12.16
C LEU A 185 3.29 3.44 -12.70
N GLY A 186 3.35 2.12 -12.84
CA GLY A 186 4.54 1.42 -13.29
C GLY A 186 4.95 0.27 -12.38
N TYR A 187 6.18 -0.17 -12.55
CA TYR A 187 6.78 -1.23 -11.73
C TYR A 187 8.15 -0.81 -11.24
N THR A 188 8.64 -1.46 -10.20
CA THR A 188 10.03 -1.33 -9.78
C THR A 188 10.69 -2.70 -9.68
N ILE A 189 12.02 -2.73 -9.83
CA ILE A 189 12.81 -3.95 -9.61
C ILE A 189 13.47 -3.83 -8.24
N TYR A 190 13.21 -4.79 -7.36
CA TYR A 190 13.73 -4.78 -6.00
C TYR A 190 14.40 -6.10 -5.63
N ASN A 191 15.25 -6.05 -4.60
CA ASN A 191 15.94 -7.19 -3.99
C ASN A 191 16.73 -8.06 -4.98
N ALA A 192 17.09 -7.50 -6.13
CA ALA A 192 17.84 -8.20 -7.15
C ALA A 192 19.34 -8.30 -6.78
N LYS A 193 19.95 -9.44 -7.04
CA LYS A 193 21.38 -9.64 -6.74
C LYS A 193 22.24 -8.77 -7.65
N LYS A 194 23.03 -7.87 -7.02
CA LYS A 194 24.02 -7.07 -7.73
C LYS A 194 25.14 -7.95 -8.26
N TYR A 195 25.49 -7.72 -9.52
CA TYR A 195 26.64 -8.38 -10.15
C TYR A 195 27.41 -7.31 -10.95
N SER A 196 28.72 -7.34 -10.87
CA SER A 196 29.58 -6.36 -11.56
C SER A 196 29.60 -6.64 -13.08
N ASN A 197 28.45 -6.58 -13.70
CA ASN A 197 28.27 -6.72 -15.13
C ASN A 197 28.06 -5.37 -15.79
N LYS A 198 28.39 -5.32 -17.07
CA LYS A 198 28.24 -4.12 -17.91
C LYS A 198 26.79 -3.87 -18.39
N ASN A 199 25.76 -4.42 -17.71
CA ASN A 199 24.39 -4.13 -18.06
C ASN A 199 23.84 -2.95 -17.24
N THR A 200 22.81 -2.29 -17.76
CA THR A 200 22.23 -1.06 -17.21
C THR A 200 21.90 -1.14 -15.72
N TRP A 201 21.42 -2.30 -15.26
CA TRP A 201 20.97 -2.48 -13.87
C TRP A 201 21.97 -3.25 -13.00
N ASN A 202 23.15 -3.60 -13.51
CA ASN A 202 24.14 -4.42 -12.80
C ASN A 202 23.53 -5.70 -12.21
N LEU A 203 22.65 -6.37 -12.94
CA LEU A 203 21.99 -7.60 -12.53
C LEU A 203 22.75 -8.83 -12.96
N ALA A 204 22.66 -9.90 -12.16
CA ALA A 204 23.05 -11.23 -12.61
C ALA A 204 22.24 -11.63 -13.86
N ASN A 205 22.86 -12.35 -14.79
CA ASN A 205 22.25 -12.68 -16.10
C ASN A 205 20.88 -13.40 -15.97
N ALA A 206 20.72 -14.24 -14.94
CA ALA A 206 19.46 -14.91 -14.68
C ALA A 206 18.34 -13.92 -14.36
N HIS A 207 18.62 -12.92 -13.51
CA HIS A 207 17.65 -11.86 -13.17
C HIS A 207 17.39 -10.92 -14.35
N LEU A 208 18.45 -10.57 -15.11
CA LEU A 208 18.31 -9.70 -16.27
C LEU A 208 17.34 -10.28 -17.33
N LYS A 209 17.39 -11.61 -17.54
CA LYS A 209 16.48 -12.30 -18.48
C LYS A 209 15.00 -12.12 -18.09
N PHE A 210 14.69 -12.11 -16.80
CA PHE A 210 13.32 -11.90 -16.31
C PHE A 210 12.98 -10.40 -16.29
N ALA A 211 13.88 -9.55 -15.82
CA ALA A 211 13.69 -8.09 -15.80
C ALA A 211 13.31 -7.54 -17.18
N ASN A 212 14.01 -7.98 -18.24
CA ASN A 212 13.74 -7.56 -19.62
C ASN A 212 12.36 -8.02 -20.16
N LYS A 213 11.69 -8.98 -19.51
CA LYS A 213 10.36 -9.45 -19.90
C LYS A 213 9.23 -8.65 -19.24
N ILE A 214 9.51 -7.98 -18.12
CA ILE A 214 8.49 -7.27 -17.34
C ILE A 214 7.74 -6.24 -18.17
N PRO A 215 8.40 -5.32 -18.93
CA PRO A 215 7.67 -4.33 -19.74
C PRO A 215 6.69 -4.95 -20.73
N GLY A 216 7.12 -5.98 -21.44
CA GLY A 216 6.27 -6.68 -22.41
C GLY A 216 5.09 -7.40 -21.75
N ASP A 217 5.27 -7.99 -20.57
CA ASP A 217 4.15 -8.59 -19.82
C ASP A 217 3.19 -7.51 -19.29
N ILE A 218 3.69 -6.36 -18.84
CA ILE A 218 2.84 -5.23 -18.45
C ILE A 218 2.05 -4.72 -19.65
N GLU A 219 2.70 -4.51 -20.79
CA GLU A 219 2.04 -4.04 -22.00
C GLU A 219 0.93 -5.00 -22.47
N ARG A 220 1.17 -6.29 -22.33
CA ARG A 220 0.23 -7.35 -22.73
C ARG A 220 -0.94 -7.55 -21.77
N PHE A 221 -0.72 -7.42 -20.46
CA PHE A 221 -1.68 -7.87 -19.45
C PHE A 221 -2.33 -6.72 -18.66
N ILE A 222 -1.67 -5.56 -18.52
CA ILE A 222 -2.28 -4.38 -17.90
C ILE A 222 -3.01 -3.59 -18.97
N ASP A 223 -4.31 -3.40 -18.79
CA ASP A 223 -5.18 -2.71 -19.75
C ASP A 223 -4.65 -1.30 -20.09
N ALA A 224 -4.65 -0.94 -21.36
CA ALA A 224 -4.14 0.32 -21.85
C ALA A 224 -4.81 1.54 -21.18
N SER A 225 -6.09 1.43 -20.87
CA SER A 225 -6.84 2.50 -20.19
C SER A 225 -6.38 2.81 -18.78
N LEU A 226 -5.68 1.88 -18.11
CA LEU A 226 -5.11 2.10 -16.78
C LEU A 226 -3.73 2.75 -16.81
N ARG A 227 -3.09 2.81 -17.97
CA ARG A 227 -1.70 3.27 -18.17
C ARG A 227 -1.55 4.29 -19.28
N ASN A 228 -2.64 4.89 -19.76
CA ASN A 228 -2.63 5.86 -20.86
C ASN A 228 -1.92 7.18 -20.54
N HIS A 229 -1.69 7.47 -19.25
CA HIS A 229 -0.94 8.62 -18.76
C HIS A 229 0.59 8.36 -18.68
N ILE A 230 1.04 7.09 -18.85
CA ILE A 230 2.44 6.70 -18.86
C ILE A 230 2.93 6.64 -20.30
N THR A 231 4.08 7.25 -20.59
CA THR A 231 4.70 7.17 -21.91
C THR A 231 5.26 5.77 -22.18
N HIS A 232 5.49 5.44 -23.45
CA HIS A 232 6.12 4.16 -23.81
C HIS A 232 7.51 4.01 -23.19
N GLU A 233 8.27 5.08 -23.11
CA GLU A 233 9.62 5.10 -22.48
C GLU A 233 9.53 4.81 -20.98
N GLU A 234 8.56 5.43 -20.27
CA GLU A 234 8.32 5.17 -18.84
C GLU A 234 7.82 3.76 -18.57
N LEU A 235 7.09 3.17 -19.52
CA LEU A 235 6.62 1.79 -19.40
C LEU A 235 7.76 0.78 -19.63
N ALA A 236 8.69 1.11 -20.51
CA ALA A 236 9.82 0.26 -20.86
C ALA A 236 10.86 0.12 -19.73
N ARG A 237 10.84 1.01 -18.74
CA ARG A 237 11.80 1.04 -17.63
C ARG A 237 11.11 1.01 -16.26
N PRO A 238 11.77 0.46 -15.22
CA PRO A 238 11.24 0.48 -13.87
C PRO A 238 11.16 1.93 -13.34
N ILE A 239 10.30 2.15 -12.35
CA ILE A 239 10.28 3.42 -11.60
C ILE A 239 11.65 3.59 -10.94
N GLY A 240 12.28 4.74 -11.12
CA GLY A 240 13.65 5.00 -10.70
C GLY A 240 14.71 4.64 -11.76
N ASP A 241 14.27 4.22 -12.94
CA ASP A 241 15.08 3.92 -14.11
C ASP A 241 16.22 2.92 -13.83
N ASP A 242 17.49 3.33 -13.97
CA ASP A 242 18.65 2.50 -13.67
C ASP A 242 18.97 2.35 -12.17
N GLN A 243 18.31 3.15 -11.33
CA GLN A 243 18.48 3.16 -9.88
C GLN A 243 17.60 2.11 -9.18
N ILE A 244 17.72 0.84 -9.58
CA ILE A 244 16.96 -0.26 -8.96
C ILE A 244 17.46 -0.60 -7.55
N MET A 245 16.59 -1.26 -6.78
CA MET A 245 16.89 -1.65 -5.40
C MET A 245 17.53 -3.03 -5.35
N HIS A 246 18.85 -3.07 -5.22
CA HIS A 246 19.58 -4.33 -5.06
C HIS A 246 19.38 -4.94 -3.67
N THR A 247 19.67 -6.24 -3.54
CA THR A 247 19.65 -6.91 -2.23
C THR A 247 20.71 -6.33 -1.30
N HIS A 248 20.37 -6.20 -0.03
CA HIS A 248 21.21 -5.63 1.02
C HIS A 248 21.56 -6.64 2.12
N ASN A 249 21.48 -7.94 1.82
CA ASN A 249 21.78 -9.03 2.78
C ASN A 249 20.99 -8.87 4.10
N THR A 250 21.67 -8.64 5.22
CA THR A 250 21.10 -8.51 6.57
C THR A 250 20.54 -7.11 6.90
N PHE A 251 20.85 -6.08 6.11
CA PHE A 251 20.42 -4.70 6.42
C PHE A 251 18.91 -4.48 6.51
N PRO A 252 18.05 -5.14 5.72
CA PRO A 252 16.61 -5.08 5.93
C PRO A 252 16.17 -5.57 7.32
N ALA A 253 16.79 -6.64 7.82
CA ALA A 253 16.51 -7.16 9.16
C ALA A 253 16.96 -6.17 10.26
N LEU A 254 18.14 -5.57 10.10
CA LEU A 254 18.62 -4.51 11.02
C LEU A 254 17.70 -3.31 10.99
N ALA A 255 17.25 -2.86 9.81
CA ALA A 255 16.31 -1.76 9.68
C ALA A 255 14.98 -2.05 10.41
N GLN A 256 14.49 -3.29 10.36
CA GLN A 256 13.32 -3.74 11.11
C GLN A 256 13.57 -3.78 12.62
N HIS A 257 14.72 -4.32 13.04
CA HIS A 257 15.08 -4.43 14.46
C HIS A 257 15.19 -3.05 15.13
N TYR A 258 15.87 -2.12 14.47
CA TYR A 258 16.09 -0.76 15.02
C TYR A 258 15.00 0.25 14.62
N HIS A 259 13.99 -0.13 13.85
CA HIS A 259 12.88 0.74 13.40
C HIS A 259 13.35 2.01 12.68
N VAL A 260 14.40 1.91 11.88
CA VAL A 260 14.95 3.00 11.07
C VAL A 260 15.22 2.57 9.63
N PRO A 261 15.26 3.50 8.67
CA PRO A 261 15.69 3.16 7.31
C PRO A 261 17.11 2.57 7.30
N MET A 262 17.37 1.63 6.39
CA MET A 262 18.66 0.94 6.29
C MET A 262 19.87 1.88 6.30
N TRP A 263 19.78 3.03 5.64
CA TRP A 263 20.85 4.01 5.56
C TRP A 263 21.08 4.82 6.85
N GLU A 264 20.19 4.72 7.81
CA GLU A 264 20.33 5.34 9.12
C GLU A 264 20.93 4.37 10.17
N VAL A 265 20.83 3.06 9.95
CA VAL A 265 21.38 2.05 10.85
C VAL A 265 22.83 2.36 11.27
N PRO A 266 23.76 2.70 10.34
CA PRO A 266 25.15 3.02 10.72
C PRO A 266 25.32 4.25 11.60
N THR A 267 24.33 5.09 11.72
CA THR A 267 24.39 6.35 12.48
C THR A 267 23.79 6.23 13.88
N LEU A 268 23.26 5.06 14.21
CA LEU A 268 22.65 4.84 15.52
C LEU A 268 23.71 4.76 16.63
N PRO A 269 23.51 5.45 17.76
CA PRO A 269 24.46 5.47 18.86
C PRO A 269 24.50 4.17 19.67
N ASN A 270 23.44 3.35 19.60
CA ASN A 270 23.22 2.18 20.46
C ASN A 270 23.10 0.88 19.66
N LEU A 271 23.95 0.70 18.66
CA LEU A 271 24.05 -0.59 17.96
C LEU A 271 24.62 -1.68 18.88
N GLU A 272 24.05 -2.87 18.81
CA GLU A 272 24.64 -4.05 19.46
C GLU A 272 26.04 -4.34 18.88
N SER A 273 26.93 -4.95 19.69
CA SER A 273 28.34 -5.17 19.29
C SER A 273 28.49 -5.98 18.02
N ASP A 274 27.63 -6.99 17.83
CA ASP A 274 27.66 -7.88 16.66
C ASP A 274 27.18 -7.15 15.39
N ASP A 275 26.22 -6.24 15.55
CA ASP A 275 25.70 -5.41 14.48
C ASP A 275 26.68 -4.32 14.05
N GLN A 276 27.46 -3.76 14.98
CA GLN A 276 28.52 -2.81 14.67
C GLN A 276 29.52 -3.36 13.67
N ASN A 277 29.93 -4.63 13.83
CA ASN A 277 30.84 -5.31 12.90
C ASN A 277 30.21 -5.45 11.49
N THR A 278 28.92 -5.75 11.41
CA THR A 278 28.19 -5.87 10.14
C THR A 278 28.09 -4.55 9.41
N VAL A 279 27.92 -3.46 10.15
CA VAL A 279 27.72 -2.10 9.62
C VAL A 279 29.04 -1.45 9.19
N THR A 280 30.15 -1.77 9.89
CA THR A 280 31.47 -1.25 9.60
C THR A 280 31.89 -1.58 8.16
N GLY A 281 32.27 -0.59 7.36
CA GLY A 281 32.68 -0.75 5.98
C GLY A 281 31.51 -0.74 4.94
N SER A 282 30.26 -0.70 5.40
CA SER A 282 29.09 -0.70 4.51
C SER A 282 28.47 0.69 4.24
N SER A 283 28.99 1.72 4.90
CA SER A 283 28.44 3.11 4.85
C SER A 283 28.32 3.69 3.42
N GLY A 284 29.27 3.37 2.53
CA GLY A 284 29.20 3.78 1.12
C GLY A 284 28.03 3.18 0.39
N LYS A 285 27.82 1.86 0.51
CA LYS A 285 26.71 1.14 -0.11
C LYS A 285 25.36 1.65 0.38
N LEU A 286 25.25 2.00 1.65
CA LEU A 286 24.01 2.50 2.23
C LEU A 286 23.68 3.93 1.81
N ARG A 287 24.70 4.74 1.54
CA ARG A 287 24.51 6.07 0.95
C ARG A 287 23.97 5.94 -0.46
N ASP A 288 24.54 5.05 -1.26
CA ASP A 288 24.05 4.75 -2.62
C ASP A 288 22.60 4.26 -2.58
N THR A 289 22.25 3.40 -1.60
CA THR A 289 20.87 2.94 -1.38
C THR A 289 19.92 4.09 -1.12
N LYS A 290 20.27 5.02 -0.25
CA LYS A 290 19.47 6.23 -0.01
C LYS A 290 19.22 7.02 -1.28
N ALA A 291 20.24 7.20 -2.11
CA ALA A 291 20.12 7.89 -3.39
C ALA A 291 19.17 7.15 -4.36
N CYS A 292 19.24 5.81 -4.43
CA CYS A 292 18.32 5.01 -5.23
C CYS A 292 16.85 5.18 -4.77
N TYR A 293 16.58 5.13 -3.47
CA TYR A 293 15.23 5.37 -2.94
C TYR A 293 14.73 6.79 -3.20
N GLN A 294 15.61 7.79 -3.11
CA GLN A 294 15.24 9.17 -3.44
C GLN A 294 14.91 9.33 -4.93
N HIS A 295 15.65 8.68 -5.80
CA HIS A 295 15.40 8.70 -7.25
C HIS A 295 14.07 8.00 -7.57
N PHE A 296 13.87 6.81 -7.02
CA PHE A 296 12.59 6.10 -7.10
C PHE A 296 11.41 6.98 -6.66
N ALA A 297 11.51 7.62 -5.50
CA ALA A 297 10.43 8.46 -4.98
C ALA A 297 10.10 9.63 -5.91
N ARG A 298 11.11 10.32 -6.46
CA ARG A 298 10.92 11.45 -7.39
C ARG A 298 10.22 10.99 -8.68
N ASP A 299 10.64 9.87 -9.26
CA ASP A 299 10.03 9.34 -10.48
C ASP A 299 8.59 8.87 -10.21
N LEU A 300 8.34 8.16 -9.09
CA LEU A 300 7.00 7.76 -8.68
C LEU A 300 6.05 8.95 -8.54
N LEU A 301 6.49 10.00 -7.83
CA LEU A 301 5.70 11.21 -7.65
C LEU A 301 5.44 11.94 -8.97
N SER A 302 6.45 11.99 -9.87
CA SER A 302 6.26 12.55 -11.21
C SER A 302 5.21 11.80 -12.02
N ARG A 303 5.14 10.47 -11.89
CA ARG A 303 4.09 9.67 -12.56
C ARG A 303 2.72 9.88 -11.93
N LEU A 304 2.65 10.03 -10.62
CA LEU A 304 1.41 10.26 -9.89
C LEU A 304 0.79 11.62 -10.24
N THR A 305 1.59 12.67 -10.49
CA THR A 305 1.06 13.99 -10.89
C THR A 305 0.36 13.99 -12.25
N LYS A 306 0.48 12.93 -13.05
CA LYS A 306 -0.19 12.78 -14.35
C LYS A 306 -1.57 12.11 -14.22
N VAL A 307 -1.92 11.64 -13.04
CA VAL A 307 -3.17 10.97 -12.70
C VAL A 307 -4.13 11.95 -12.05
#